data_1867acc51d4d36697ee771926616ee85
#
_entry.id   1867acc51d4d36697ee771926616ee85
#
_cell.length_a   1.000
_cell.length_b   1.000
_cell.length_c   1.000
_cell.angle_alpha   90.00
_cell.angle_beta   90.00
_cell.angle_gamma   90.00
#
_symmetry.space_group_name_H-M   'P 1'
#
loop_
_entity.id
_entity.type
_entity.pdbx_description
1 polymer ?
#
loop_
_entity_poly.entity_id
_entity_poly.type
_entity_poly.pdbx_seq_one_letter_code
_entity_poly.pdbx_strand_id
1 'polypeptide(L)'
;AAEQVEVINQAVNSGVDAICISTVDAAGVSDALKSAQDAGITVCTWDSDANVEDRALMVSQGTPETLGKMLVDMGVDGLEKRGKDPATDEIKYCWHYSQATVTDQNSWQVAGEAYNKENYPNWVNVATDNYYSEQDAEKAVTVGASVLANHSDIDLIICNDSTALPGQLKAAQNAGLTKDDITITGFASPNSIKEYCK
;
A
#
# COMPACT_ATOMS: atom_id res chain seq x y z
N ALA A 1 10.47 7.91 -9.02
CA ALA A 1 10.12 9.14 -9.77
C ALA A 1 10.97 9.34 -11.03
N ALA A 2 12.31 9.23 -10.98
CA ALA A 2 13.19 9.57 -12.10
C ALA A 2 12.83 8.85 -13.42
N GLU A 3 12.57 7.56 -13.38
CA GLU A 3 12.15 6.78 -14.56
C GLU A 3 10.80 7.23 -15.11
N GLN A 4 9.84 7.58 -14.21
CA GLN A 4 8.56 8.14 -14.66
C GLN A 4 8.73 9.50 -15.35
N VAL A 5 9.59 10.37 -14.83
CA VAL A 5 9.93 11.66 -15.47
C VAL A 5 10.49 11.44 -16.87
N GLU A 6 11.37 10.46 -17.03
CA GLU A 6 11.93 10.13 -18.37
C GLU A 6 10.84 9.68 -19.35
N VAL A 7 9.93 8.79 -18.91
CA VAL A 7 8.81 8.31 -19.75
C VAL A 7 7.83 9.43 -20.08
N ILE A 8 7.51 10.32 -19.12
CA ILE A 8 6.69 11.51 -19.39
C ILE A 8 7.33 12.39 -20.47
N ASN A 9 8.63 12.68 -20.33
CA ASN A 9 9.36 13.49 -21.32
C ASN A 9 9.39 12.85 -22.70
N GLN A 10 9.53 11.52 -22.78
CA GLN A 10 9.44 10.78 -24.04
C GLN A 10 8.04 10.89 -24.67
N ALA A 11 6.97 10.81 -23.88
CA ALA A 11 5.60 10.98 -24.34
C ALA A 11 5.37 12.41 -24.89
N VAL A 12 5.85 13.44 -24.17
CA VAL A 12 5.80 14.84 -24.62
C VAL A 12 6.51 15.01 -25.95
N ASN A 13 7.73 14.49 -26.09
CA ASN A 13 8.51 14.56 -27.32
C ASN A 13 7.87 13.79 -28.49
N SER A 14 7.06 12.78 -28.20
CA SER A 14 6.34 11.99 -29.20
C SER A 14 5.03 12.64 -29.68
N GLY A 15 4.61 13.75 -29.04
CA GLY A 15 3.43 14.51 -29.43
C GLY A 15 2.12 13.75 -29.19
N VAL A 16 1.99 13.05 -28.05
CA VAL A 16 0.75 12.38 -27.68
C VAL A 16 -0.34 13.39 -27.29
N ASP A 17 -1.60 13.02 -27.43
CA ASP A 17 -2.74 13.90 -27.07
C ASP A 17 -3.02 13.87 -25.56
N ALA A 18 -2.72 12.76 -24.89
CA ALA A 18 -2.96 12.60 -23.45
C ALA A 18 -1.94 11.66 -22.80
N ILE A 19 -1.71 11.89 -21.49
CA ILE A 19 -0.94 11.02 -20.60
C ILE A 19 -1.86 10.53 -19.50
N CYS A 20 -1.96 9.19 -19.33
CA CYS A 20 -2.63 8.57 -18.19
C CYS A 20 -1.57 7.94 -17.29
N ILE A 21 -1.46 8.38 -16.04
CA ILE A 21 -0.39 7.98 -15.12
C ILE A 21 -0.92 7.66 -13.72
N SER A 22 -0.33 6.65 -13.07
CA SER A 22 -0.35 6.44 -11.63
C SER A 22 1.03 6.84 -11.09
N THR A 23 1.12 7.79 -10.19
CA THR A 23 2.39 8.36 -9.76
C THR A 23 3.00 7.61 -8.58
N VAL A 24 4.30 7.40 -8.59
CA VAL A 24 5.03 6.85 -7.42
C VAL A 24 5.49 7.96 -6.46
N ASP A 25 5.50 9.21 -6.92
CA ASP A 25 5.89 10.40 -6.16
C ASP A 25 5.31 11.63 -6.87
N ALA A 26 4.22 12.16 -6.32
CA ALA A 26 3.50 13.29 -6.91
C ALA A 26 4.38 14.54 -7.07
N ALA A 27 5.24 14.83 -6.09
CA ALA A 27 6.16 15.96 -6.14
C ALA A 27 7.28 15.74 -7.17
N GLY A 28 7.81 14.52 -7.23
CA GLY A 28 8.92 14.17 -8.10
C GLY A 28 8.58 14.17 -9.59
N VAL A 29 7.30 14.07 -9.97
CA VAL A 29 6.85 14.12 -11.39
C VAL A 29 6.22 15.47 -11.78
N SER A 30 5.99 16.38 -10.83
CA SER A 30 5.22 17.62 -11.03
C SER A 30 5.73 18.47 -12.19
N ASP A 31 7.01 18.76 -12.25
CA ASP A 31 7.58 19.60 -13.32
C ASP A 31 7.45 18.96 -14.72
N ALA A 32 7.56 17.63 -14.80
CA ALA A 32 7.37 16.93 -16.07
C ALA A 32 5.91 16.94 -16.53
N LEU A 33 4.96 16.81 -15.59
CA LEU A 33 3.53 16.89 -15.89
C LEU A 33 3.10 18.31 -16.30
N LYS A 34 3.65 19.35 -15.65
CA LYS A 34 3.45 20.76 -16.07
C LYS A 34 3.97 20.99 -17.48
N SER A 35 5.16 20.47 -17.79
CA SER A 35 5.71 20.56 -19.15
C SER A 35 4.81 19.88 -20.20
N ALA A 36 4.20 18.76 -19.85
CA ALA A 36 3.22 18.09 -20.72
C ALA A 36 1.97 18.96 -20.93
N GLN A 37 1.42 19.56 -19.87
CA GLN A 37 0.28 20.49 -19.98
C GLN A 37 0.60 21.74 -20.81
N ASP A 38 1.78 22.31 -20.64
CA ASP A 38 2.27 23.46 -21.42
C ASP A 38 2.41 23.11 -22.91
N ALA A 39 2.69 21.85 -23.24
CA ALA A 39 2.68 21.33 -24.59
C ALA A 39 1.27 21.01 -25.14
N GLY A 40 0.21 21.28 -24.36
CA GLY A 40 -1.19 21.03 -24.74
C GLY A 40 -1.64 19.56 -24.54
N ILE A 41 -0.87 18.75 -23.83
CA ILE A 41 -1.19 17.34 -23.55
C ILE A 41 -2.12 17.27 -22.31
N THR A 42 -3.22 16.52 -22.43
CA THR A 42 -4.12 16.29 -21.30
C THR A 42 -3.53 15.26 -20.35
N VAL A 43 -3.37 15.63 -19.08
CA VAL A 43 -2.91 14.71 -18.03
C VAL A 43 -4.09 14.18 -17.24
N CYS A 44 -4.20 12.85 -17.14
CA CYS A 44 -5.16 12.14 -16.29
C CYS A 44 -4.40 11.24 -15.33
N THR A 45 -4.82 11.20 -14.06
CA THR A 45 -4.28 10.28 -13.08
C THR A 45 -5.28 9.18 -12.73
N TRP A 46 -4.78 8.06 -12.31
CA TRP A 46 -5.58 6.95 -11.80
C TRP A 46 -4.82 6.27 -10.68
N ASP A 47 -5.53 5.60 -9.76
CA ASP A 47 -4.92 4.89 -8.61
C ASP A 47 -4.16 5.90 -7.71
N SER A 48 -2.87 6.11 -7.91
CA SER A 48 -2.08 7.10 -7.16
C SER A 48 -2.03 8.46 -7.89
N ASP A 49 -2.47 9.51 -7.20
CA ASP A 49 -2.66 10.84 -7.78
C ASP A 49 -1.35 11.64 -7.91
N ALA A 50 -1.37 12.64 -8.78
CA ALA A 50 -0.42 13.75 -8.82
C ALA A 50 -0.95 14.92 -7.97
N ASN A 51 -0.21 16.05 -7.93
CA ASN A 51 -0.78 17.28 -7.39
C ASN A 51 -2.01 17.70 -8.24
N VAL A 52 -3.00 18.31 -7.59
CA VAL A 52 -4.27 18.64 -8.24
C VAL A 52 -4.09 19.55 -9.46
N GLU A 53 -3.13 20.47 -9.40
CA GLU A 53 -2.79 21.38 -10.48
C GLU A 53 -2.07 20.71 -11.67
N ASP A 54 -1.51 19.52 -11.48
CA ASP A 54 -0.71 18.83 -12.49
C ASP A 54 -1.55 17.86 -13.34
N ARG A 55 -2.87 17.82 -13.13
CA ARG A 55 -3.79 16.94 -13.88
C ARG A 55 -5.16 17.54 -14.14
N ALA A 56 -5.84 17.07 -15.17
CA ALA A 56 -7.21 17.47 -15.52
C ALA A 56 -8.27 16.58 -14.83
N LEU A 57 -7.98 15.31 -14.64
CA LEU A 57 -8.91 14.30 -14.12
C LEU A 57 -8.17 13.26 -13.28
N MET A 58 -8.81 12.83 -12.17
CA MET A 58 -8.38 11.70 -11.34
C MET A 58 -9.48 10.63 -11.33
N VAL A 59 -9.08 9.37 -11.52
CA VAL A 59 -9.94 8.20 -11.33
C VAL A 59 -9.42 7.40 -10.12
N SER A 60 -10.18 7.46 -9.02
CA SER A 60 -9.84 6.76 -7.77
C SER A 60 -10.70 5.52 -7.57
N GLN A 61 -10.14 4.48 -6.95
CA GLN A 61 -10.85 3.27 -6.53
C GLN A 61 -11.69 3.48 -5.25
N GLY A 62 -11.47 4.57 -4.53
CA GLY A 62 -12.21 4.92 -3.31
C GLY A 62 -11.58 6.08 -2.58
N THR A 63 -12.21 6.55 -1.51
CA THR A 63 -11.62 7.55 -0.64
C THR A 63 -10.63 6.93 0.34
N PRO A 64 -9.64 7.69 0.87
CA PRO A 64 -8.72 7.21 1.89
C PRO A 64 -9.43 6.58 3.10
N GLU A 65 -10.52 7.21 3.55
CA GLU A 65 -11.30 6.74 4.70
C GLU A 65 -11.96 5.38 4.42
N THR A 66 -12.54 5.22 3.22
CA THR A 66 -13.19 3.96 2.83
C THR A 66 -12.16 2.84 2.72
N LEU A 67 -11.03 3.10 2.07
CA LEU A 67 -10.02 2.08 1.82
C LEU A 67 -9.19 1.77 3.08
N GLY A 68 -8.86 2.78 3.89
CA GLY A 68 -8.21 2.59 5.17
C GLY A 68 -9.05 1.78 6.15
N LYS A 69 -10.36 2.12 6.25
CA LYS A 69 -11.31 1.32 7.03
C LYS A 69 -11.38 -0.14 6.54
N MET A 70 -11.50 -0.35 5.22
CA MET A 70 -11.57 -1.69 4.64
C MET A 70 -10.34 -2.54 4.99
N LEU A 71 -9.14 -1.96 4.98
CA LEU A 71 -7.90 -2.63 5.35
C LEU A 71 -7.91 -3.08 6.82
N VAL A 72 -8.39 -2.24 7.72
CA VAL A 72 -8.54 -2.58 9.15
C VAL A 72 -9.62 -3.65 9.34
N ASP A 73 -10.79 -3.51 8.70
CA ASP A 73 -11.90 -4.47 8.80
C ASP A 73 -11.48 -5.88 8.31
N MET A 74 -10.67 -5.96 7.24
CA MET A 74 -10.11 -7.24 6.81
C MET A 74 -9.17 -7.86 7.86
N GLY A 75 -8.44 -7.01 8.61
CA GLY A 75 -7.64 -7.43 9.75
C GLY A 75 -8.50 -7.99 10.88
N VAL A 76 -9.59 -7.29 11.21
CA VAL A 76 -10.60 -7.73 12.20
C VAL A 76 -11.13 -9.11 11.85
N ASP A 77 -11.63 -9.29 10.62
CA ASP A 77 -12.17 -10.57 10.14
C ASP A 77 -11.15 -11.72 10.22
N GLY A 78 -9.89 -11.44 9.90
CA GLY A 78 -8.81 -12.41 10.01
C GLY A 78 -8.46 -12.79 11.45
N LEU A 79 -8.44 -11.83 12.36
CA LEU A 79 -8.19 -12.06 13.80
C LEU A 79 -9.32 -12.86 14.45
N GLU A 80 -10.58 -12.52 14.15
CA GLU A 80 -11.75 -13.27 14.64
C GLU A 80 -11.73 -14.73 14.17
N LYS A 81 -11.36 -15.00 12.93
CA LYS A 81 -11.19 -16.37 12.40
C LYS A 81 -10.09 -17.15 13.12
N ARG A 82 -9.11 -16.47 13.71
CA ARG A 82 -8.08 -17.06 14.58
C ARG A 82 -8.53 -17.18 16.05
N GLY A 83 -9.75 -16.79 16.37
CA GLY A 83 -10.29 -16.86 17.72
C GLY A 83 -9.84 -15.74 18.66
N LYS A 84 -9.28 -14.67 18.12
CA LYS A 84 -8.98 -13.44 18.86
C LYS A 84 -10.21 -12.53 18.90
N ASP A 85 -10.36 -11.74 19.94
CA ASP A 85 -11.37 -10.68 20.04
C ASP A 85 -10.71 -9.32 19.76
N PRO A 86 -10.88 -8.76 18.55
CA PRO A 86 -10.24 -7.48 18.19
C PRO A 86 -10.66 -6.30 19.06
N ALA A 87 -11.84 -6.37 19.70
CA ALA A 87 -12.35 -5.30 20.56
C ALA A 87 -11.75 -5.30 21.96
N THR A 88 -11.27 -6.44 22.47
CA THR A 88 -10.80 -6.59 23.84
C THR A 88 -9.37 -7.07 24.00
N ASP A 89 -8.86 -7.85 23.04
CA ASP A 89 -7.49 -8.36 23.11
C ASP A 89 -6.49 -7.26 22.72
N GLU A 90 -5.29 -7.28 23.32
CA GLU A 90 -4.16 -6.52 22.81
C GLU A 90 -3.71 -7.14 21.47
N ILE A 91 -3.83 -6.39 20.39
CA ILE A 91 -3.42 -6.82 19.04
C ILE A 91 -2.17 -6.08 18.63
N LYS A 92 -1.09 -6.82 18.42
CA LYS A 92 0.17 -6.28 17.91
C LYS A 92 0.16 -6.29 16.39
N TYR A 93 0.32 -5.12 15.76
CA TYR A 93 0.25 -4.99 14.32
C TYR A 93 1.29 -4.04 13.74
N CYS A 94 1.49 -4.10 12.42
CA CYS A 94 2.24 -3.11 11.65
C CYS A 94 1.70 -3.00 10.22
N TRP A 95 2.20 -1.98 9.50
CA TRP A 95 1.95 -1.77 8.08
C TRP A 95 3.19 -2.09 7.25
N HIS A 96 2.97 -2.74 6.10
CA HIS A 96 3.99 -3.03 5.11
C HIS A 96 3.46 -2.68 3.72
N TYR A 97 4.04 -1.65 3.08
CA TYR A 97 3.62 -1.18 1.76
C TYR A 97 4.80 -0.65 0.94
N SER A 98 4.54 0.00 -0.19
CA SER A 98 5.57 0.41 -1.13
C SER A 98 6.52 1.45 -0.52
N GLN A 99 6.03 2.65 -0.28
CA GLN A 99 6.80 3.76 0.31
C GLN A 99 5.88 4.94 0.67
N ALA A 100 6.35 5.81 1.57
CA ALA A 100 5.58 6.95 2.06
C ALA A 100 5.24 8.01 0.99
N THR A 101 5.98 8.05 -0.13
CA THR A 101 5.75 8.99 -1.23
C THR A 101 4.66 8.55 -2.20
N VAL A 102 4.19 7.30 -2.12
CA VAL A 102 3.03 6.82 -2.89
C VAL A 102 1.75 7.33 -2.21
N THR A 103 1.17 8.37 -2.79
CA THR A 103 0.16 9.22 -2.16
C THR A 103 -1.07 8.46 -1.69
N ASP A 104 -1.60 7.56 -2.51
CA ASP A 104 -2.79 6.76 -2.20
C ASP A 104 -2.52 5.78 -1.05
N GLN A 105 -1.47 4.95 -1.16
CA GLN A 105 -1.11 3.97 -0.14
C GLN A 105 -0.85 4.63 1.22
N ASN A 106 -0.11 5.74 1.23
CA ASN A 106 0.14 6.49 2.45
C ASN A 106 -1.15 7.08 3.03
N SER A 107 -2.05 7.61 2.19
CA SER A 107 -3.33 8.16 2.64
C SER A 107 -4.24 7.08 3.24
N TRP A 108 -4.27 5.87 2.68
CA TRP A 108 -5.04 4.74 3.22
C TRP A 108 -4.47 4.27 4.56
N GLN A 109 -3.14 4.23 4.70
CA GLN A 109 -2.48 3.88 5.96
C GLN A 109 -2.83 4.90 7.05
N VAL A 110 -2.72 6.20 6.76
CA VAL A 110 -3.07 7.28 7.71
C VAL A 110 -4.53 7.22 8.12
N ALA A 111 -5.45 7.03 7.16
CA ALA A 111 -6.88 6.90 7.44
C ALA A 111 -7.20 5.61 8.21
N GLY A 112 -6.53 4.50 7.90
CA GLY A 112 -6.64 3.24 8.62
C GLY A 112 -6.17 3.36 10.07
N GLU A 113 -5.05 4.04 10.32
CA GLU A 113 -4.56 4.33 11.68
C GLU A 113 -5.55 5.18 12.48
N ALA A 114 -6.14 6.22 11.84
CA ALA A 114 -7.14 7.05 12.50
C ALA A 114 -8.38 6.23 12.88
N TYR A 115 -8.89 5.42 11.96
CA TYR A 115 -10.01 4.51 12.19
C TYR A 115 -9.70 3.48 13.28
N ASN A 116 -8.52 2.88 13.24
CA ASN A 116 -8.06 1.90 14.24
C ASN A 116 -8.01 2.50 15.62
N LYS A 117 -7.38 3.67 15.76
CA LYS A 117 -7.27 4.38 17.05
C LYS A 117 -8.63 4.72 17.68
N GLU A 118 -9.63 5.02 16.87
CA GLU A 118 -10.99 5.33 17.33
C GLU A 118 -11.76 4.08 17.76
N ASN A 119 -11.64 2.98 17.00
CA ASN A 119 -12.50 1.80 17.16
C ASN A 119 -11.83 0.64 17.91
N TYR A 120 -10.49 0.56 17.87
CA TYR A 120 -9.69 -0.52 18.47
C TYR A 120 -8.50 0.04 19.27
N PRO A 121 -8.75 0.82 20.34
CA PRO A 121 -7.70 1.51 21.10
C PRO A 121 -6.74 0.57 21.84
N ASN A 122 -7.07 -0.71 21.91
CA ASN A 122 -6.26 -1.81 22.46
C ASN A 122 -5.23 -2.36 21.46
N TRP A 123 -5.27 -1.95 20.19
CA TRP A 123 -4.27 -2.36 19.21
C TRP A 123 -2.98 -1.55 19.34
N VAL A 124 -1.85 -2.22 19.21
CA VAL A 124 -0.51 -1.63 19.37
C VAL A 124 0.27 -1.76 18.06
N ASN A 125 0.55 -0.63 17.40
CA ASN A 125 1.49 -0.62 16.30
C ASN A 125 2.90 -0.84 16.86
N VAL A 126 3.52 -1.97 16.49
CA VAL A 126 4.85 -2.37 17.00
C VAL A 126 6.00 -1.75 16.24
N ALA A 127 5.72 -1.14 15.09
CA ALA A 127 6.72 -0.50 14.25
C ALA A 127 6.93 0.96 14.67
N THR A 128 8.19 1.39 14.78
CA THR A 128 8.55 2.81 14.96
C THR A 128 8.36 3.62 13.69
N ASP A 129 8.46 2.96 12.54
CA ASP A 129 8.19 3.48 11.21
C ASP A 129 7.57 2.34 10.39
N ASN A 130 6.82 2.67 9.33
CA ASN A 130 6.24 1.66 8.45
C ASN A 130 7.33 0.89 7.71
N TYR A 131 7.00 -0.32 7.30
CA TYR A 131 7.88 -1.16 6.49
C TYR A 131 7.64 -0.92 5.00
N TYR A 132 8.74 -0.79 4.21
CA TYR A 132 8.67 -0.38 2.81
C TYR A 132 9.34 -1.37 1.88
N SER A 133 8.58 -1.87 0.88
CA SER A 133 9.06 -2.77 -0.17
C SER A 133 9.69 -2.05 -1.36
N GLU A 134 9.47 -0.73 -1.51
CA GLU A 134 9.92 0.11 -2.63
C GLU A 134 9.51 -0.45 -4.02
N GLN A 135 8.36 -1.11 -4.09
CA GLN A 135 7.83 -1.78 -5.30
C GLN A 135 8.73 -2.90 -5.85
N ASP A 136 9.64 -3.41 -5.03
CA ASP A 136 10.54 -4.51 -5.38
C ASP A 136 10.07 -5.80 -4.71
N ALA A 137 9.81 -6.84 -5.51
CA ALA A 137 9.27 -8.10 -5.03
C ALA A 137 10.24 -8.88 -4.12
N GLU A 138 11.55 -8.83 -4.42
CA GLU A 138 12.58 -9.49 -3.59
C GLU A 138 12.77 -8.74 -2.28
N LYS A 139 12.76 -7.41 -2.34
CA LYS A 139 12.80 -6.56 -1.16
C LYS A 139 11.57 -6.78 -0.28
N ALA A 140 10.38 -6.91 -0.87
CA ALA A 140 9.16 -7.20 -0.13
C ALA A 140 9.26 -8.48 0.71
N VAL A 141 9.86 -9.55 0.16
CA VAL A 141 10.13 -10.79 0.91
C VAL A 141 11.16 -10.57 2.02
N THR A 142 12.24 -9.85 1.73
CA THR A 142 13.31 -9.56 2.71
C THR A 142 12.79 -8.71 3.86
N VAL A 143 12.03 -7.66 3.56
CA VAL A 143 11.38 -6.79 4.55
C VAL A 143 10.37 -7.60 5.36
N GLY A 144 9.54 -8.41 4.71
CA GLY A 144 8.59 -9.29 5.38
C GLY A 144 9.25 -10.26 6.37
N ALA A 145 10.38 -10.84 5.99
CA ALA A 145 11.16 -11.69 6.89
C ALA A 145 11.73 -10.90 8.08
N SER A 146 12.17 -9.66 7.86
CA SER A 146 12.63 -8.76 8.93
C SER A 146 11.52 -8.40 9.91
N VAL A 147 10.30 -8.12 9.42
CA VAL A 147 9.12 -7.89 10.28
C VAL A 147 8.91 -9.06 11.22
N LEU A 148 8.86 -10.28 10.68
CA LEU A 148 8.62 -11.50 11.47
C LEU A 148 9.76 -11.80 12.47
N ALA A 149 11.00 -11.49 12.11
CA ALA A 149 12.15 -11.68 12.98
C ALA A 149 12.19 -10.67 14.13
N ASN A 150 11.82 -9.42 13.87
CA ASN A 150 11.84 -8.35 14.87
C ASN A 150 10.62 -8.37 15.80
N HIS A 151 9.50 -8.93 15.35
CA HIS A 151 8.22 -8.96 16.05
C HIS A 151 7.64 -10.38 16.03
N SER A 152 8.28 -11.30 16.75
CA SER A 152 7.89 -12.73 16.78
C SER A 152 6.51 -13.00 17.38
N ASP A 153 5.92 -12.01 18.05
CA ASP A 153 4.60 -12.05 18.68
C ASP A 153 3.57 -11.14 17.99
N ILE A 154 3.84 -10.76 16.75
CA ILE A 154 2.91 -9.93 15.96
C ILE A 154 1.67 -10.73 15.56
N ASP A 155 0.51 -10.10 15.68
CA ASP A 155 -0.79 -10.71 15.39
C ASP A 155 -1.28 -10.44 13.97
N LEU A 156 -0.99 -9.23 13.47
CA LEU A 156 -1.54 -8.72 12.21
C LEU A 156 -0.51 -7.91 11.43
N ILE A 157 -0.39 -8.20 10.14
CA ILE A 157 0.36 -7.34 9.20
C ILE A 157 -0.60 -6.88 8.11
N ILE A 158 -0.70 -5.56 7.94
CA ILE A 158 -1.56 -4.93 6.93
C ILE A 158 -0.68 -4.47 5.76
N CYS A 159 -0.94 -5.04 4.58
CA CYS A 159 -0.18 -4.76 3.36
C CYS A 159 -1.09 -4.06 2.35
N ASN A 160 -1.05 -2.73 2.31
CA ASN A 160 -1.88 -1.94 1.39
C ASN A 160 -1.21 -1.70 0.02
N ASP A 161 -0.41 -2.67 -0.43
CA ASP A 161 0.33 -2.63 -1.68
C ASP A 161 0.39 -4.01 -2.34
N SER A 162 0.23 -4.03 -3.67
CA SER A 162 0.18 -5.25 -4.48
C SER A 162 1.52 -5.99 -4.61
N THR A 163 2.63 -5.38 -4.20
CA THR A 163 3.97 -6.00 -4.12
C THR A 163 4.26 -6.47 -2.69
N ALA A 164 3.93 -5.65 -1.69
CA ALA A 164 4.19 -5.96 -0.30
C ALA A 164 3.38 -7.18 0.19
N LEU A 165 2.10 -7.30 -0.18
CA LEU A 165 1.26 -8.41 0.28
C LEU A 165 1.79 -9.78 -0.17
N PRO A 166 2.06 -10.06 -1.47
CA PRO A 166 2.66 -11.33 -1.87
C PRO A 166 4.02 -11.59 -1.24
N GLY A 167 4.86 -10.54 -1.10
CA GLY A 167 6.17 -10.65 -0.46
C GLY A 167 6.07 -11.02 1.02
N GLN A 168 5.16 -10.40 1.76
CA GLN A 168 4.91 -10.71 3.17
C GLN A 168 4.36 -12.14 3.36
N LEU A 169 3.43 -12.56 2.51
CA LEU A 169 2.90 -13.92 2.51
C LEU A 169 3.99 -14.96 2.21
N LYS A 170 4.86 -14.67 1.25
CA LYS A 170 6.02 -15.51 0.94
C LYS A 170 7.01 -15.59 2.11
N ALA A 171 7.27 -14.49 2.80
CA ALA A 171 8.12 -14.46 3.99
C ALA A 171 7.52 -15.32 5.12
N ALA A 172 6.22 -15.21 5.37
CA ALA A 172 5.53 -16.05 6.36
C ALA A 172 5.60 -17.53 6.00
N GLN A 173 5.36 -17.89 4.74
CA GLN A 173 5.51 -19.27 4.25
C GLN A 173 6.94 -19.81 4.46
N ASN A 174 7.95 -19.00 4.13
CA ASN A 174 9.35 -19.39 4.33
C ASN A 174 9.72 -19.59 5.82
N ALA A 175 9.06 -18.85 6.71
CA ALA A 175 9.19 -18.99 8.17
C ALA A 175 8.37 -20.17 8.73
N GLY A 176 7.59 -20.87 7.91
CA GLY A 176 6.73 -21.99 8.32
C GLY A 176 5.46 -21.54 9.05
N LEU A 177 5.11 -20.25 8.99
CA LEU A 177 3.89 -19.72 9.59
C LEU A 177 2.67 -20.01 8.72
N THR A 178 1.55 -20.25 9.38
CA THR A 178 0.26 -20.58 8.77
C THR A 178 -0.80 -19.53 9.11
N LYS A 179 -1.99 -19.66 8.55
CA LYS A 179 -3.17 -18.82 8.91
C LYS A 179 -3.57 -18.91 10.38
N ASP A 180 -3.11 -19.94 11.09
CA ASP A 180 -3.41 -20.11 12.52
C ASP A 180 -2.40 -19.36 13.42
N ASP A 181 -1.25 -18.98 12.87
CA ASP A 181 -0.16 -18.31 13.58
C ASP A 181 -0.23 -16.78 13.47
N ILE A 182 -0.57 -16.27 12.28
CA ILE A 182 -0.55 -14.82 11.98
C ILE A 182 -1.67 -14.45 11.00
N THR A 183 -2.20 -13.24 11.14
CA THR A 183 -3.09 -12.61 10.16
C THR A 183 -2.29 -11.69 9.24
N ILE A 184 -2.35 -11.93 7.93
CA ILE A 184 -1.77 -11.05 6.92
C ILE A 184 -2.88 -10.69 5.94
N THR A 185 -3.14 -9.39 5.79
CA THR A 185 -4.22 -8.88 4.96
C THR A 185 -3.77 -7.70 4.11
N GLY A 186 -4.53 -7.35 3.08
CA GLY A 186 -4.20 -6.19 2.25
C GLY A 186 -4.80 -6.25 0.85
N PHE A 187 -4.30 -5.37 -0.01
CA PHE A 187 -4.73 -5.29 -1.40
C PHE A 187 -3.72 -5.94 -2.33
N ALA A 188 -4.19 -6.83 -3.18
CA ALA A 188 -3.40 -7.40 -4.28
C ALA A 188 -4.30 -7.98 -5.37
N SER A 189 -3.70 -8.25 -6.54
CA SER A 189 -4.38 -9.03 -7.57
C SER A 189 -4.68 -10.45 -7.04
N PRO A 190 -5.91 -10.97 -7.21
CA PRO A 190 -6.24 -12.33 -6.76
C PRO A 190 -5.28 -13.40 -7.29
N ASN A 191 -4.75 -13.22 -8.49
CA ASN A 191 -3.81 -14.17 -9.08
C ASN A 191 -2.45 -14.21 -8.37
N SER A 192 -2.00 -13.07 -7.80
CA SER A 192 -0.70 -12.99 -7.12
C SER A 192 -0.70 -13.62 -5.73
N ILE A 193 -1.88 -13.75 -5.11
CA ILE A 193 -2.04 -14.30 -3.74
C ILE A 193 -2.80 -15.63 -3.70
N LYS A 194 -3.22 -16.14 -4.85
CA LYS A 194 -4.08 -17.33 -4.98
C LYS A 194 -3.57 -18.56 -4.23
N GLU A 195 -2.27 -18.79 -4.21
CA GLU A 195 -1.68 -19.94 -3.53
C GLU A 195 -1.69 -19.83 -2.00
N TYR A 196 -1.84 -18.62 -1.45
CA TYR A 196 -1.86 -18.35 -0.02
C TYR A 196 -3.29 -18.29 0.57
N CYS A 197 -4.33 -18.29 -0.28
CA CYS A 197 -5.73 -18.22 0.14
C CYS A 197 -6.40 -19.59 0.33
N LYS A 198 -5.63 -20.66 0.52
CA LYS A 198 -6.12 -22.05 0.61
C LYS A 198 -6.13 -22.56 2.04
#